data_e22d16a37d16c0b19ea5a1755b5ebf3d
#
_entry.id   e22d16a37d16c0b19ea5a1755b5ebf3d
#
_cell.length_a   1.000
_cell.length_b   1.000
_cell.length_c   1.000
_cell.angle_alpha   90.00
_cell.angle_beta   90.00
_cell.angle_gamma   90.00
#
_symmetry.space_group_name_H-M   'P 1'
#
loop_
_entity.id
_entity.type
_entity.pdbx_description
1 polymer ?
#
loop_
_entity_poly.entity_id
_entity_poly.type
_entity_poly.pdbx_seq_one_letter_code
_entity_poly.pdbx_strand_id
1 'polypeptide(L)'
;IEILTGDFISEVDENSVYLGEESMPYDVLVWAGGITGREPAANSDLAKDERSKRLHAESNFQTSDDRVFAIGDAALIDQGGDEQAPPTAEAAWTAAEVAGENLVRALRGAPLKSWQHTDKGTAVSVGEDAVAHDVMGIPVNTFGGLAARTLKKAIAARWIAEVSSPKRAISAWSDM
;
A
#
# COMPACT_ATOMS: atom_id res chain seq x y z
N ILE A 1 15.97 -3.63 -22.23
CA ILE A 1 15.81 -3.04 -20.90
C ILE A 1 16.87 -3.65 -20.01
N GLU A 2 17.67 -2.81 -19.40
CA GLU A 2 18.64 -3.20 -18.37
C GLU A 2 18.01 -3.04 -17.00
N ILE A 3 18.21 -4.01 -16.12
CA ILE A 3 17.72 -3.99 -14.73
C ILE A 3 18.95 -4.00 -13.82
N LEU A 4 19.11 -2.94 -13.06
CA LEU A 4 20.14 -2.82 -12.04
C LEU A 4 19.55 -3.06 -10.68
N THR A 5 20.19 -3.90 -9.89
CA THR A 5 19.75 -4.28 -8.53
C THR A 5 20.96 -4.28 -7.59
N GLY A 6 20.69 -4.17 -6.30
CA GLY A 6 21.71 -4.31 -5.26
C GLY A 6 22.05 -3.02 -4.54
N ASP A 7 21.88 -1.86 -5.17
CA ASP A 7 22.17 -0.56 -4.58
C ASP A 7 20.93 0.34 -4.52
N PHE A 8 20.93 1.27 -3.57
CA PHE A 8 19.95 2.33 -3.50
C PHE A 8 20.43 3.56 -4.27
N ILE A 9 19.46 4.27 -4.89
CA ILE A 9 19.75 5.57 -5.47
C ILE A 9 20.13 6.51 -4.33
N SER A 10 21.36 7.04 -4.41
CA SER A 10 21.93 7.94 -3.40
C SER A 10 21.68 9.41 -3.74
N GLU A 11 21.67 9.76 -5.02
CA GLU A 11 21.51 11.12 -5.50
C GLU A 11 20.89 11.13 -6.90
N VAL A 12 20.19 12.21 -7.23
CA VAL A 12 19.71 12.53 -8.57
C VAL A 12 20.01 14.00 -8.83
N ASP A 13 20.72 14.29 -9.89
CA ASP A 13 20.94 15.64 -10.38
C ASP A 13 20.19 15.90 -11.70
N GLU A 14 20.46 16.99 -12.39
CA GLU A 14 19.77 17.37 -13.63
C GLU A 14 20.00 16.41 -14.80
N ASN A 15 21.05 15.61 -14.77
CA ASN A 15 21.48 14.80 -15.91
C ASN A 15 21.79 13.34 -15.56
N SER A 16 21.88 13.00 -14.28
CA SER A 16 22.35 11.69 -13.83
C SER A 16 21.66 11.20 -12.56
N VAL A 17 21.57 9.88 -12.47
CA VAL A 17 21.18 9.14 -11.26
C VAL A 17 22.42 8.44 -10.72
N TYR A 18 22.64 8.48 -9.41
CA TYR A 18 23.77 7.86 -8.73
C TYR A 18 23.32 6.63 -7.94
N LEU A 19 23.94 5.49 -8.23
CA LEU A 19 23.79 4.25 -7.47
C LEU A 19 25.13 3.98 -6.76
N GLY A 20 25.21 4.28 -5.48
CA GLY A 20 26.50 4.23 -4.78
C GLY A 20 27.51 5.18 -5.41
N GLU A 21 28.61 4.62 -5.96
CA GLU A 21 29.66 5.39 -6.65
C GLU A 21 29.46 5.47 -8.18
N GLU A 22 28.51 4.71 -8.73
CA GLU A 22 28.22 4.71 -10.17
C GLU A 22 27.23 5.81 -10.54
N SER A 23 27.51 6.54 -11.62
CA SER A 23 26.58 7.51 -12.17
C SER A 23 26.06 7.06 -13.53
N MET A 24 24.77 7.21 -13.74
CA MET A 24 24.10 6.89 -14.98
C MET A 24 23.41 8.13 -15.55
N PRO A 25 23.78 8.55 -16.76
CA PRO A 25 23.10 9.65 -17.42
C PRO A 25 21.69 9.25 -17.87
N TYR A 26 20.77 10.22 -17.90
CA TYR A 26 19.41 10.01 -18.40
C TYR A 26 18.94 11.21 -19.23
N ASP A 27 18.11 10.94 -20.23
CA ASP A 27 17.37 11.97 -20.98
C ASP A 27 15.98 12.21 -20.38
N VAL A 28 15.37 11.16 -19.79
CA VAL A 28 14.08 11.20 -19.10
C VAL A 28 14.16 10.33 -17.85
N LEU A 29 13.80 10.88 -16.71
CA LEU A 29 13.71 10.16 -15.44
C LEU A 29 12.24 9.98 -15.03
N VAL A 30 11.86 8.72 -14.77
CA VAL A 30 10.58 8.39 -14.13
C VAL A 30 10.87 7.90 -12.72
N TRP A 31 10.56 8.74 -11.74
CA TRP A 31 10.76 8.41 -10.33
C TRP A 31 9.55 7.69 -9.75
N ALA A 32 9.74 6.41 -9.35
CA ALA A 32 8.73 5.60 -8.67
C ALA A 32 9.26 5.04 -7.32
N GLY A 33 10.00 5.86 -6.61
CA GLY A 33 10.90 5.51 -5.50
C GLY A 33 10.25 5.37 -4.13
N GLY A 34 9.09 4.76 -4.02
CA GLY A 34 8.50 4.41 -2.73
C GLY A 34 7.47 5.40 -2.20
N ILE A 35 7.18 5.27 -0.90
CA ILE A 35 6.09 6.00 -0.22
C ILE A 35 6.68 6.77 0.95
N THR A 36 6.20 7.99 1.14
CA THR A 36 6.59 8.84 2.27
C THR A 36 5.35 9.42 2.98
N GLY A 37 5.46 9.60 4.29
CA GLY A 37 4.44 10.27 5.07
C GLY A 37 4.26 11.73 4.65
N ARG A 38 3.00 12.19 4.55
CA ARG A 38 2.67 13.57 4.22
C ARG A 38 2.95 14.50 5.39
N GLU A 39 2.97 15.81 5.12
CA GLU A 39 3.29 16.86 6.11
C GLU A 39 2.62 16.70 7.49
N PRO A 40 1.32 16.36 7.60
CA PRO A 40 0.71 16.17 8.91
C PRO A 40 1.38 15.06 9.74
N ALA A 41 1.76 13.94 9.09
CA ALA A 41 2.50 12.87 9.75
C ALA A 41 3.97 13.24 9.98
N ALA A 42 4.63 13.80 8.96
CA ALA A 42 6.03 14.17 9.01
C ALA A 42 6.33 15.23 10.09
N ASN A 43 5.43 16.19 10.29
CA ASN A 43 5.58 17.31 11.24
C ASN A 43 4.94 17.06 12.60
N SER A 44 4.30 15.91 12.83
CA SER A 44 3.76 15.55 14.15
C SER A 44 4.86 15.15 15.13
N ASP A 45 4.57 15.15 16.42
CA ASP A 45 5.44 14.62 17.48
C ASP A 45 5.28 13.10 17.67
N LEU A 46 4.48 12.43 16.81
CA LEU A 46 4.26 10.99 16.87
C LEU A 46 5.51 10.22 16.43
N ALA A 47 5.71 9.05 17.01
CA ALA A 47 6.77 8.15 16.60
C ALA A 47 6.63 7.77 15.12
N LYS A 48 7.72 7.90 14.37
CA LYS A 48 7.75 7.70 12.92
C LYS A 48 9.10 7.19 12.46
N ASP A 49 9.11 6.58 11.31
CA ASP A 49 10.33 6.23 10.60
C ASP A 49 11.06 7.50 10.10
N GLU A 50 12.35 7.59 10.35
CA GLU A 50 13.12 8.79 10.02
C GLU A 50 13.26 9.03 8.52
N ARG A 51 13.28 7.97 7.72
CA ARG A 51 13.47 8.04 6.26
C ARG A 51 12.14 8.29 5.55
N SER A 52 11.17 7.43 5.77
CA SER A 52 9.89 7.50 5.08
C SER A 52 8.88 8.46 5.72
N LYS A 53 9.13 8.92 6.95
CA LYS A 53 8.19 9.77 7.73
C LYS A 53 6.81 9.14 7.94
N ARG A 54 6.67 7.84 7.74
CA ARG A 54 5.46 7.09 8.04
C ARG A 54 5.37 6.83 9.54
N LEU A 55 4.17 6.90 10.10
CA LEU A 55 3.94 6.74 11.53
C LEU A 55 4.06 5.27 11.94
N HIS A 56 4.77 5.00 13.04
CA HIS A 56 4.72 3.68 13.66
C HIS A 56 3.35 3.46 14.29
N ALA A 57 2.76 2.32 14.02
CA ALA A 57 1.48 1.90 14.57
C ALA A 57 1.54 0.45 15.03
N GLU A 58 0.92 0.18 16.16
CA GLU A 58 0.71 -1.16 16.69
C GLU A 58 -0.24 -1.97 15.78
N SER A 59 -0.32 -3.27 15.97
CA SER A 59 -1.25 -4.14 15.24
C SER A 59 -2.73 -3.78 15.41
N ASN A 60 -3.06 -2.97 16.41
CA ASN A 60 -4.38 -2.39 16.64
C ASN A 60 -4.55 -0.97 16.07
N PHE A 61 -3.52 -0.49 15.34
CA PHE A 61 -3.41 0.81 14.67
C PHE A 61 -3.14 2.02 15.59
N GLN A 62 -3.03 1.86 16.91
CA GLN A 62 -2.61 2.96 17.78
C GLN A 62 -1.17 3.39 17.48
N THR A 63 -0.94 4.68 17.51
CA THR A 63 0.39 5.28 17.39
C THR A 63 1.02 5.49 18.79
N SER A 64 2.08 6.26 18.88
CA SER A 64 2.66 6.67 20.17
C SER A 64 1.74 7.56 21.05
N ASP A 65 0.65 8.10 20.49
CA ASP A 65 -0.47 8.67 21.23
C ASP A 65 -1.68 7.73 21.06
N ASP A 66 -2.20 7.21 22.17
CA ASP A 66 -3.28 6.22 22.20
C ASP A 66 -4.63 6.74 21.63
N ARG A 67 -4.75 8.04 21.42
CA ARG A 67 -5.91 8.69 20.78
C ARG A 67 -5.76 8.85 19.28
N VAL A 68 -4.59 8.51 18.72
CA VAL A 68 -4.29 8.65 17.29
C VAL A 68 -4.08 7.28 16.66
N PHE A 69 -4.85 7.01 15.63
CA PHE A 69 -4.78 5.78 14.86
C PHE A 69 -4.23 6.07 13.47
N ALA A 70 -3.32 5.22 12.98
CA ALA A 70 -2.74 5.34 11.66
C ALA A 70 -2.89 4.03 10.86
N ILE A 71 -3.33 4.14 9.61
CA ILE A 71 -3.52 3.01 8.69
C ILE A 71 -3.06 3.36 7.27
N GLY A 72 -2.99 2.36 6.41
CA GLY A 72 -2.63 2.51 5.00
C GLY A 72 -1.23 3.04 4.79
N ASP A 73 -1.02 3.80 3.71
CA ASP A 73 0.31 4.28 3.31
C ASP A 73 0.96 5.24 4.32
N ALA A 74 0.17 5.86 5.18
CA ALA A 74 0.68 6.76 6.22
C ALA A 74 1.32 6.01 7.41
N ALA A 75 1.09 4.70 7.55
CA ALA A 75 1.49 3.92 8.72
C ALA A 75 2.47 2.79 8.39
N LEU A 76 3.35 2.51 9.33
CA LEU A 76 4.10 1.28 9.47
C LEU A 76 3.42 0.46 10.56
N ILE A 77 2.53 -0.44 10.16
CA ILE A 77 1.72 -1.23 11.09
C ILE A 77 2.46 -2.50 11.44
N ASP A 78 2.75 -2.69 12.73
CA ASP A 78 3.45 -3.85 13.26
C ASP A 78 2.67 -5.15 12.99
N GLN A 79 3.37 -6.14 12.44
CA GLN A 79 2.84 -7.49 12.16
C GLN A 79 3.48 -8.56 13.06
N GLY A 80 4.32 -8.13 14.00
CA GLY A 80 5.11 -8.99 14.87
C GLY A 80 6.51 -9.26 14.32
N GLY A 81 7.46 -9.47 15.23
CA GLY A 81 8.88 -9.56 14.86
C GLY A 81 9.37 -8.22 14.29
N ASP A 82 10.09 -8.27 13.18
CA ASP A 82 10.55 -7.08 12.46
C ASP A 82 9.71 -6.78 11.20
N GLU A 83 8.53 -7.41 11.10
CA GLU A 83 7.68 -7.29 9.92
C GLU A 83 6.69 -6.13 10.03
N GLN A 84 6.45 -5.47 8.90
CA GLN A 84 5.49 -4.37 8.75
C GLN A 84 4.47 -4.73 7.67
N ALA A 85 3.24 -4.25 7.83
CA ALA A 85 2.24 -4.42 6.79
C ALA A 85 2.68 -3.73 5.48
N PRO A 86 2.50 -4.40 4.32
CA PRO A 86 2.89 -3.82 3.04
C PRO A 86 2.01 -2.61 2.70
N PRO A 87 2.59 -1.58 2.04
CA PRO A 87 1.85 -0.41 1.62
C PRO A 87 1.03 -0.68 0.34
N THR A 88 0.00 -1.49 0.46
CA THR A 88 -0.88 -1.87 -0.65
C THR A 88 -2.32 -1.45 -0.39
N ALA A 89 -3.07 -1.22 -1.46
CA ALA A 89 -4.49 -0.90 -1.36
C ALA A 89 -5.30 -1.99 -0.65
N GLU A 90 -4.92 -3.25 -0.82
CA GLU A 90 -5.55 -4.40 -0.16
C GLU A 90 -5.30 -4.39 1.36
N ALA A 91 -4.07 -4.15 1.78
CA ALA A 91 -3.74 -4.01 3.21
C ALA A 91 -4.49 -2.82 3.83
N ALA A 92 -4.51 -1.67 3.16
CA ALA A 92 -5.24 -0.49 3.61
C ALA A 92 -6.74 -0.74 3.74
N TRP A 93 -7.33 -1.47 2.80
CA TRP A 93 -8.77 -1.81 2.80
C TRP A 93 -9.12 -2.71 3.99
N THR A 94 -8.42 -3.83 4.16
CA THR A 94 -8.71 -4.77 5.25
C THR A 94 -8.38 -4.20 6.63
N ALA A 95 -7.35 -3.35 6.73
CA ALA A 95 -7.04 -2.60 7.94
C ALA A 95 -8.17 -1.62 8.31
N ALA A 96 -8.76 -0.94 7.33
CA ALA A 96 -9.79 0.07 7.55
C ALA A 96 -11.05 -0.50 8.23
N GLU A 97 -11.44 -1.75 7.92
CA GLU A 97 -12.57 -2.42 8.56
C GLU A 97 -12.34 -2.56 10.08
N VAL A 98 -11.17 -3.08 10.47
CA VAL A 98 -10.82 -3.28 11.88
C VAL A 98 -10.53 -1.95 12.58
N ALA A 99 -9.90 -1.00 11.88
CA ALA A 99 -9.63 0.33 12.43
C ALA A 99 -10.93 1.08 12.75
N GLY A 100 -11.93 1.02 11.87
CA GLY A 100 -13.24 1.62 12.13
C GLY A 100 -13.92 1.03 13.39
N GLU A 101 -13.83 -0.29 13.56
CA GLU A 101 -14.32 -0.94 14.77
C GLU A 101 -13.51 -0.52 16.01
N ASN A 102 -12.20 -0.43 15.90
CA ASN A 102 -11.31 -0.03 17.00
C ASN A 102 -11.55 1.42 17.46
N LEU A 103 -11.87 2.34 16.56
CA LEU A 103 -12.26 3.70 16.93
C LEU A 103 -13.51 3.70 17.83
N VAL A 104 -14.52 2.90 17.50
CA VAL A 104 -15.73 2.76 18.34
C VAL A 104 -15.40 2.08 19.67
N ARG A 105 -14.51 1.09 19.67
CA ARG A 105 -14.08 0.41 20.90
C ARG A 105 -13.30 1.35 21.81
N ALA A 106 -12.38 2.14 21.27
CA ALA A 106 -11.60 3.14 22.02
C ALA A 106 -12.53 4.14 22.70
N LEU A 107 -13.53 4.68 21.99
CA LEU A 107 -14.52 5.61 22.56
C LEU A 107 -15.35 5.00 23.71
N ARG A 108 -15.49 3.68 23.73
CA ARG A 108 -16.25 2.94 24.75
C ARG A 108 -15.37 2.37 25.86
N GLY A 109 -14.05 2.59 25.81
CA GLY A 109 -13.10 1.97 26.73
C GLY A 109 -13.04 0.44 26.62
N ALA A 110 -13.40 -0.13 25.48
CA ALA A 110 -13.34 -1.57 25.22
C ALA A 110 -11.99 -1.98 24.66
N PRO A 111 -11.53 -3.23 24.89
CA PRO A 111 -10.28 -3.74 24.35
C PRO A 111 -10.25 -3.65 22.82
N LEU A 112 -9.13 -3.19 22.26
CA LEU A 112 -8.93 -3.08 20.82
C LEU A 112 -8.63 -4.46 20.22
N LYS A 113 -8.96 -4.63 18.95
CA LYS A 113 -8.63 -5.81 18.16
C LYS A 113 -7.28 -5.63 17.46
N SER A 114 -6.44 -6.63 17.48
CA SER A 114 -5.28 -6.70 16.60
C SER A 114 -5.71 -7.11 15.20
N TRP A 115 -5.01 -6.57 14.20
CA TRP A 115 -5.16 -6.91 12.80
C TRP A 115 -3.83 -7.44 12.26
N GLN A 116 -3.93 -8.47 11.42
CA GLN A 116 -2.79 -8.99 10.66
C GLN A 116 -3.11 -9.02 9.18
N HIS A 117 -2.13 -8.60 8.38
CA HIS A 117 -2.22 -8.68 6.94
C HIS A 117 -2.23 -10.13 6.48
N THR A 118 -3.10 -10.43 5.54
CA THR A 118 -3.10 -11.71 4.82
C THR A 118 -2.90 -11.42 3.35
N ASP A 119 -1.78 -11.88 2.79
CA ASP A 119 -1.51 -11.73 1.38
C ASP A 119 -2.54 -12.53 0.56
N LYS A 120 -3.21 -11.87 -0.37
CA LYS A 120 -4.19 -12.47 -1.28
C LYS A 120 -3.67 -12.57 -2.71
N GLY A 121 -2.39 -12.31 -2.91
CA GLY A 121 -1.73 -12.31 -4.19
C GLY A 121 -1.64 -10.92 -4.82
N THR A 122 -0.98 -10.86 -5.95
CA THR A 122 -0.64 -9.61 -6.64
C THR A 122 -1.28 -9.53 -8.00
N ALA A 123 -1.84 -8.37 -8.36
CA ALA A 123 -2.31 -8.07 -9.70
C ALA A 123 -1.76 -6.73 -10.19
N VAL A 124 -0.99 -6.76 -11.27
CA VAL A 124 -0.35 -5.59 -11.87
C VAL A 124 -0.90 -5.34 -13.26
N SER A 125 -1.09 -4.07 -13.64
CA SER A 125 -1.41 -3.68 -15.01
C SER A 125 -0.46 -2.59 -15.49
N VAL A 126 -0.06 -2.71 -16.75
CA VAL A 126 0.75 -1.71 -17.46
C VAL A 126 0.09 -1.47 -18.80
N GLY A 127 -0.48 -0.29 -18.99
CA GLY A 127 -1.32 -0.01 -20.15
C GLY A 127 -2.50 -0.97 -20.24
N GLU A 128 -2.63 -1.66 -21.36
CA GLU A 128 -3.69 -2.66 -21.60
C GLU A 128 -3.35 -4.06 -21.11
N ASP A 129 -2.11 -4.33 -20.74
CA ASP A 129 -1.67 -5.61 -20.24
C ASP A 129 -1.85 -5.73 -18.72
N ALA A 130 -2.19 -6.95 -18.28
CA ALA A 130 -2.29 -7.26 -16.86
C ALA A 130 -1.78 -8.67 -16.58
N VAL A 131 -1.19 -8.83 -15.39
CA VAL A 131 -0.73 -10.12 -14.85
C VAL A 131 -1.21 -10.23 -13.41
N ALA A 132 -1.65 -11.41 -13.03
CA ALA A 132 -1.97 -11.78 -11.66
C ALA A 132 -1.13 -12.98 -11.23
N HIS A 133 -0.66 -12.95 -9.99
CA HIS A 133 0.23 -13.97 -9.40
C HIS A 133 -0.23 -14.33 -8.00
N ASP A 134 -0.20 -15.61 -7.67
CA ASP A 134 -0.56 -16.22 -6.38
C ASP A 134 -1.90 -15.74 -5.80
N VAL A 135 -2.90 -15.54 -6.66
CA VAL A 135 -4.21 -15.04 -6.24
C VAL A 135 -4.93 -16.10 -5.41
N MET A 136 -5.22 -15.75 -4.15
CA MET A 136 -5.90 -16.63 -3.21
C MET A 136 -7.20 -17.21 -3.80
N GLY A 137 -7.34 -18.54 -3.75
CA GLY A 137 -8.51 -19.25 -4.27
C GLY A 137 -8.46 -19.56 -5.77
N ILE A 138 -7.40 -19.15 -6.47
CA ILE A 138 -7.18 -19.48 -7.89
C ILE A 138 -6.03 -20.50 -7.98
N PRO A 139 -6.26 -21.71 -8.52
CA PRO A 139 -5.26 -22.80 -8.52
C PRO A 139 -4.14 -22.63 -9.56
N VAL A 140 -4.06 -21.47 -10.20
CA VAL A 140 -3.03 -21.12 -11.19
C VAL A 140 -2.17 -20.01 -10.64
N ASN A 141 -0.86 -20.28 -10.47
CA ASN A 141 0.06 -19.34 -9.84
C ASN A 141 0.18 -18.01 -10.59
N THR A 142 0.22 -18.07 -11.93
CA THR A 142 0.37 -16.85 -12.74
C THR A 142 -0.49 -16.92 -13.99
N PHE A 143 -1.26 -15.88 -14.23
CA PHE A 143 -2.03 -15.73 -15.46
C PHE A 143 -2.08 -14.26 -15.87
N GLY A 144 -2.25 -14.03 -17.17
CA GLY A 144 -2.23 -12.69 -17.75
C GLY A 144 -3.41 -12.40 -18.67
N GLY A 145 -3.29 -11.30 -19.40
CA GLY A 145 -4.24 -10.90 -20.43
C GLY A 145 -5.63 -10.56 -19.89
N LEU A 146 -6.66 -10.91 -20.64
CA LEU A 146 -8.04 -10.54 -20.32
C LEU A 146 -8.52 -11.05 -18.95
N ALA A 147 -8.08 -12.24 -18.53
CA ALA A 147 -8.45 -12.81 -17.23
C ALA A 147 -7.92 -11.97 -16.06
N ALA A 148 -6.63 -11.61 -16.08
CA ALA A 148 -6.02 -10.77 -15.05
C ALA A 148 -6.60 -9.34 -15.06
N ARG A 149 -6.85 -8.78 -16.24
CA ARG A 149 -7.50 -7.48 -16.41
C ARG A 149 -8.92 -7.46 -15.82
N THR A 150 -9.71 -8.51 -16.10
CA THR A 150 -11.07 -8.65 -15.55
C THR A 150 -11.05 -8.80 -14.04
N LEU A 151 -10.13 -9.60 -13.49
CA LEU A 151 -9.94 -9.74 -12.05
C LEU A 151 -9.64 -8.38 -11.41
N LYS A 152 -8.73 -7.60 -11.98
CA LYS A 152 -8.36 -6.29 -11.45
C LYS A 152 -9.53 -5.31 -11.45
N LYS A 153 -10.31 -5.27 -12.55
CA LYS A 153 -11.57 -4.50 -12.62
C LYS A 153 -12.59 -4.96 -11.57
N ALA A 154 -12.72 -6.27 -11.36
CA ALA A 154 -13.65 -6.82 -10.37
C ALA A 154 -13.25 -6.42 -8.93
N ILE A 155 -11.95 -6.41 -8.60
CA ILE A 155 -11.44 -5.95 -7.31
C ILE A 155 -11.79 -4.47 -7.11
N ALA A 156 -11.53 -3.60 -8.09
CA ALA A 156 -11.86 -2.18 -8.02
C ALA A 156 -13.37 -1.95 -7.92
N ALA A 157 -14.18 -2.68 -8.69
CA ALA A 157 -15.65 -2.59 -8.66
C ALA A 157 -16.21 -3.01 -7.30
N ARG A 158 -15.66 -4.07 -6.70
CA ARG A 158 -16.04 -4.51 -5.36
C ARG A 158 -15.78 -3.40 -4.33
N TRP A 159 -14.59 -2.80 -4.36
CA TRP A 159 -14.26 -1.71 -3.45
C TRP A 159 -15.21 -0.52 -3.62
N ILE A 160 -15.49 -0.07 -4.87
CA ILE A 160 -16.44 1.01 -5.14
C ILE A 160 -17.84 0.66 -4.61
N ALA A 161 -18.27 -0.58 -4.75
CA ALA A 161 -19.58 -1.02 -4.26
C ALA A 161 -19.68 -0.94 -2.73
N GLU A 162 -18.61 -1.33 -2.01
CA GLU A 162 -18.55 -1.31 -0.55
C GLU A 162 -18.51 0.12 0.02
N VAL A 163 -17.65 1.00 -0.54
CA VAL A 163 -17.50 2.37 -0.02
C VAL A 163 -18.56 3.35 -0.53
N SER A 164 -19.34 2.97 -1.54
CA SER A 164 -20.31 3.86 -2.17
C SER A 164 -21.63 3.14 -2.51
N SER A 165 -21.69 2.48 -3.66
CA SER A 165 -22.87 1.67 -4.03
C SER A 165 -22.59 0.75 -5.21
N PRO A 166 -23.34 -0.38 -5.35
CA PRO A 166 -23.25 -1.25 -6.53
C PRO A 166 -23.55 -0.51 -7.85
N LYS A 167 -24.44 0.47 -7.84
CA LYS A 167 -24.77 1.27 -9.02
C LYS A 167 -23.55 2.06 -9.53
N ARG A 168 -22.77 2.66 -8.63
CA ARG A 168 -21.53 3.37 -8.99
C ARG A 168 -20.45 2.41 -9.50
N ALA A 169 -20.33 1.24 -8.89
CA ALA A 169 -19.38 0.22 -9.37
C ALA A 169 -19.68 -0.21 -10.81
N ILE A 170 -20.95 -0.44 -11.15
CA ILE A 170 -21.37 -0.78 -12.51
C ILE A 170 -21.10 0.39 -13.47
N SER A 171 -21.39 1.62 -13.07
CA SER A 171 -21.15 2.81 -13.91
C SER A 171 -19.67 3.04 -14.20
N ALA A 172 -18.79 2.73 -13.23
CA ALA A 172 -17.34 2.91 -13.37
C ALA A 172 -16.64 1.76 -14.13
N TRP A 173 -17.35 0.67 -14.42
CA TRP A 173 -16.75 -0.54 -15.01
C TRP A 173 -16.06 -0.31 -16.36
N SER A 174 -16.60 0.58 -17.19
CA SER A 174 -16.00 0.93 -18.48
C SER A 174 -14.71 1.73 -18.36
N ASP A 175 -14.56 2.49 -17.27
CA ASP A 175 -13.49 3.45 -17.07
C ASP A 175 -12.29 2.85 -16.28
N MET A 176 -12.45 1.60 -15.80
CA MET A 176 -11.43 0.84 -15.05
C MET A 176 -10.48 0.04 -15.95
#